data_d3b338284b5fee62251620bd38f845d6
#
_entry.id   d3b338284b5fee62251620bd38f845d6
#
_cell.length_a   1.000
_cell.length_b   1.000
_cell.length_c   1.000
_cell.angle_alpha   90.00
_cell.angle_beta   90.00
_cell.angle_gamma   90.00
#
_symmetry.space_group_name_H-M   'P 1'
#
loop_
_entity.id
_entity.type
_entity.pdbx_description
1 polymer ?
#
loop_
_entity_poly.entity_id
_entity_poly.type
_entity_poly.pdbx_seq_one_letter_code
_entity_poly.pdbx_strand_id
1 'polypeptide(L)'
;MTCAKLFKNIFSRNFNSNLLAMPYDLRLPMMLFLIVLSGCASTQFMLEDAETKEKMIVGTCTWNEWKKHADWTTYDAPDYTPDKEILARLAPLLKSPDLSIIIFGGSWCGDTKAEFPKYFKLFSTLNFPQSSIALHGVSRKKKEPSGIAERYTIKRVPTLIVLKGGKEIGRIVEYPTESVEKDLLNILTK
;
A
#
# COMPACT_ATOMS: atom_id res chain seq x y z
N MET A 1 10.92 8.29 -0.74
CA MET A 1 11.72 9.06 0.25
C MET A 1 12.24 8.07 1.26
N THR A 2 13.54 7.83 1.28
CA THR A 2 14.20 6.84 2.13
C THR A 2 14.16 7.31 3.59
N CYS A 3 13.94 6.41 4.52
CA CYS A 3 13.90 6.62 5.98
C CYS A 3 15.06 7.50 6.54
N ALA A 4 16.18 7.56 5.82
CA ALA A 4 17.36 8.37 6.16
C ALA A 4 17.15 9.89 6.11
N LYS A 5 16.17 10.42 5.34
CA LYS A 5 15.94 11.88 5.28
C LYS A 5 15.07 12.39 6.43
N LEU A 6 14.24 11.56 7.04
CA LEU A 6 13.43 11.98 8.20
C LEU A 6 14.29 12.12 9.48
N PHE A 7 15.35 11.29 9.60
CA PHE A 7 16.22 11.29 10.77
C PHE A 7 17.13 12.54 10.84
N LYS A 8 17.49 13.11 9.69
CA LYS A 8 18.39 14.28 9.65
C LYS A 8 17.73 15.58 10.15
N ASN A 9 16.41 15.69 10.04
CA ASN A 9 15.68 16.89 10.47
C ASN A 9 15.27 16.88 11.96
N ILE A 10 15.23 15.70 12.59
CA ILE A 10 14.91 15.60 14.02
C ILE A 10 16.15 15.82 14.89
N PHE A 11 17.35 15.49 14.38
CA PHE A 11 18.60 15.60 15.14
C PHE A 11 19.29 16.96 15.07
N SER A 12 18.81 17.89 14.21
CA SER A 12 19.41 19.20 14.01
C SER A 12 18.87 20.31 14.94
N ARG A 13 17.88 20.03 15.76
CA ARG A 13 17.37 20.99 16.75
C ARG A 13 17.56 20.43 18.15
N ASN A 14 18.48 21.05 18.88
CA ASN A 14 18.81 20.86 20.30
C ASN A 14 19.76 19.69 20.65
N PHE A 15 20.97 19.73 20.11
CA PHE A 15 22.08 19.09 20.80
C PHE A 15 22.68 20.11 21.78
N ASN A 16 22.17 20.07 22.99
CA ASN A 16 22.65 20.96 24.07
C ASN A 16 24.07 20.52 24.46
N SER A 17 25.01 21.48 24.51
CA SER A 17 26.44 21.30 24.78
C SER A 17 26.80 20.68 26.15
N ASN A 18 25.82 20.25 26.92
CA ASN A 18 26.01 19.63 28.24
C ASN A 18 26.35 18.13 28.25
N LEU A 19 26.35 17.45 27.07
CA LEU A 19 26.72 16.04 27.01
C LEU A 19 28.21 15.77 27.24
N LEU A 20 29.05 16.80 27.09
CA LEU A 20 30.51 16.68 27.28
C LEU A 20 30.94 16.76 28.76
N ALA A 21 30.03 17.12 29.66
CA ALA A 21 30.32 17.27 31.11
C ALA A 21 29.95 16.04 31.95
N MET A 22 29.45 14.95 31.33
CA MET A 22 29.12 13.72 32.06
C MET A 22 30.34 12.82 32.26
N PRO A 23 30.50 12.18 33.44
CA PRO A 23 31.59 11.25 33.71
C PRO A 23 31.54 10.07 32.75
N TYR A 24 32.73 9.55 32.38
CA TYR A 24 32.89 8.51 31.34
C TYR A 24 32.12 7.24 31.64
N ASP A 25 31.91 6.92 32.91
CA ASP A 25 31.20 5.71 33.36
C ASP A 25 29.70 5.69 32.98
N LEU A 26 29.08 6.86 32.76
CA LEU A 26 27.66 6.99 32.38
C LEU A 26 27.46 7.08 30.85
N ARG A 27 28.53 7.34 30.09
CA ARG A 27 28.46 7.49 28.63
C ARG A 27 28.37 6.17 27.90
N LEU A 28 29.02 5.13 28.42
CA LEU A 28 29.04 3.81 27.80
C LEU A 28 27.68 3.09 27.82
N PRO A 29 26.95 3.04 28.94
CA PRO A 29 25.64 2.38 28.97
C PRO A 29 24.58 3.16 28.17
N MET A 30 24.68 4.50 28.08
CA MET A 30 23.73 5.31 27.31
C MET A 30 23.96 5.17 25.78
N MET A 31 25.21 5.02 25.34
CA MET A 31 25.51 4.71 23.93
C MET A 31 25.09 3.28 23.55
N LEU A 32 25.23 2.30 24.46
CA LEU A 32 24.81 0.93 24.24
C LEU A 32 23.28 0.82 24.17
N PHE A 33 22.55 1.64 24.93
CA PHE A 33 21.08 1.65 24.94
C PHE A 33 20.47 2.25 23.64
N LEU A 34 21.18 3.16 22.99
CA LEU A 34 20.75 3.76 21.71
C LEU A 34 20.94 2.80 20.51
N ILE A 35 21.80 1.80 20.61
CA ILE A 35 22.05 0.83 19.52
C ILE A 35 21.01 -0.30 19.50
N VAL A 36 20.35 -0.60 20.62
CA VAL A 36 19.38 -1.70 20.74
C VAL A 36 18.00 -1.37 20.13
N LEU A 37 17.70 -0.10 19.85
CA LEU A 37 16.42 0.33 19.30
C LEU A 37 16.36 0.34 17.76
N SER A 38 17.42 -0.04 17.07
CA SER A 38 17.45 -0.23 15.62
C SER A 38 17.03 -1.64 15.20
N GLY A 39 16.07 -2.24 15.89
CA GLY A 39 15.37 -3.40 15.40
C GLY A 39 14.60 -3.01 14.15
N CYS A 40 15.18 -3.24 12.96
CA CYS A 40 14.40 -3.34 11.74
C CYS A 40 13.33 -4.40 11.99
N ALA A 41 12.10 -3.98 12.28
CA ALA A 41 10.95 -4.85 12.13
C ALA A 41 10.92 -5.24 10.65
N SER A 42 11.49 -6.38 10.31
CA SER A 42 11.25 -7.01 9.02
C SER A 42 9.77 -7.30 8.99
N THR A 43 9.00 -6.50 8.28
CA THR A 43 7.62 -6.79 7.98
C THR A 43 7.62 -8.10 7.20
N GLN A 44 7.32 -9.19 7.90
CA GLN A 44 7.19 -10.50 7.28
C GLN A 44 5.96 -10.42 6.38
N PHE A 45 6.23 -10.26 5.09
CA PHE A 45 5.21 -9.95 4.13
C PHE A 45 4.80 -11.18 3.27
N MET A 46 5.40 -12.34 3.59
CA MET A 46 5.06 -13.64 3.02
C MET A 46 4.59 -14.56 4.13
N LEU A 47 3.40 -15.15 3.96
CA LEU A 47 2.82 -16.14 4.85
C LEU A 47 2.56 -17.43 4.05
N GLU A 48 2.91 -18.56 4.63
CA GLU A 48 2.53 -19.87 4.08
C GLU A 48 1.15 -20.26 4.60
N ASP A 49 0.26 -20.65 3.68
CA ASP A 49 -1.04 -21.21 4.04
C ASP A 49 -0.86 -22.56 4.73
N ALA A 50 -1.51 -22.74 5.88
CA ALA A 50 -1.32 -23.93 6.69
C ALA A 50 -1.86 -25.22 6.02
N GLU A 51 -2.86 -25.10 5.17
CA GLU A 51 -3.52 -26.21 4.51
C GLU A 51 -2.92 -26.50 3.13
N THR A 52 -2.81 -25.46 2.30
CA THR A 52 -2.37 -25.60 0.91
C THR A 52 -0.86 -25.51 0.72
N LYS A 53 -0.11 -25.05 1.75
CA LYS A 53 1.32 -24.75 1.69
C LYS A 53 1.69 -23.66 0.67
N GLU A 54 0.72 -22.98 0.14
CA GLU A 54 0.93 -21.89 -0.80
C GLU A 54 1.44 -20.64 -0.09
N LYS A 55 2.44 -19.98 -0.69
CA LYS A 55 2.95 -18.72 -0.19
C LYS A 55 2.02 -17.58 -0.57
N MET A 56 1.56 -16.85 0.42
CA MET A 56 0.66 -15.71 0.27
C MET A 56 1.37 -14.41 0.61
N ILE A 57 1.10 -13.35 -0.15
CA ILE A 57 1.50 -11.99 0.20
C ILE A 57 0.51 -11.48 1.26
N VAL A 58 1.02 -11.04 2.42
CA VAL A 58 0.22 -10.48 3.51
C VAL A 58 0.88 -9.20 4.05
N GLY A 59 0.07 -8.16 4.32
CA GLY A 59 0.55 -6.85 4.75
C GLY A 59 0.81 -5.88 3.60
N THR A 60 1.42 -4.75 3.93
CA THR A 60 1.65 -3.65 2.99
C THR A 60 2.82 -3.94 2.07
N CYS A 61 2.64 -3.72 0.78
CA CYS A 61 3.69 -3.85 -0.24
C CYS A 61 3.50 -2.83 -1.37
N THR A 62 4.51 -2.70 -2.21
CA THR A 62 4.41 -1.97 -3.48
C THR A 62 3.94 -2.91 -4.60
N TRP A 63 3.46 -2.34 -5.72
CA TRP A 63 3.14 -3.15 -6.89
C TRP A 63 4.36 -3.89 -7.45
N ASN A 64 5.56 -3.32 -7.35
CA ASN A 64 6.79 -3.98 -7.78
C ASN A 64 7.14 -5.18 -6.90
N GLU A 65 6.96 -5.07 -5.58
CA GLU A 65 7.12 -6.19 -4.67
C GLU A 65 6.05 -7.26 -4.90
N TRP A 66 4.79 -6.85 -5.14
CA TRP A 66 3.73 -7.77 -5.52
C TRP A 66 4.10 -8.60 -6.75
N LYS A 67 4.51 -7.95 -7.84
CA LYS A 67 4.95 -8.61 -9.08
C LYS A 67 6.09 -9.60 -8.85
N LYS A 68 7.00 -9.27 -7.95
CA LYS A 68 8.15 -10.12 -7.63
C LYS A 68 7.77 -11.41 -6.89
N HIS A 69 6.69 -11.36 -6.10
CA HIS A 69 6.39 -12.41 -5.14
C HIS A 69 5.07 -13.16 -5.40
N ALA A 70 4.18 -12.64 -6.22
CA ALA A 70 2.88 -13.25 -6.49
C ALA A 70 2.96 -14.49 -7.40
N ASP A 71 4.10 -14.70 -8.08
CA ASP A 71 4.35 -15.83 -8.99
C ASP A 71 3.26 -16.01 -10.06
N TRP A 72 2.76 -14.89 -10.59
CA TRP A 72 1.79 -14.89 -11.67
C TRP A 72 2.48 -14.93 -13.03
N THR A 73 1.86 -15.56 -14.01
CA THR A 73 2.40 -15.66 -15.38
C THR A 73 2.39 -14.36 -16.15
N THR A 74 1.50 -13.43 -15.80
CA THR A 74 1.41 -12.09 -16.40
C THR A 74 0.92 -11.06 -15.38
N TYR A 75 1.37 -9.84 -15.56
CA TYR A 75 0.99 -8.66 -14.76
C TYR A 75 0.48 -7.52 -15.64
N ASP A 76 0.36 -7.79 -16.93
CA ASP A 76 -0.21 -6.88 -17.90
C ASP A 76 -1.68 -7.23 -18.12
N ALA A 77 -2.46 -6.26 -18.53
CA ALA A 77 -3.83 -6.44 -18.97
C ALA A 77 -3.91 -6.11 -20.47
N PRO A 78 -3.49 -7.04 -21.36
CA PRO A 78 -3.42 -6.76 -22.80
C PRO A 78 -4.80 -6.44 -23.39
N ASP A 79 -5.82 -7.11 -22.91
CA ASP A 79 -7.20 -6.96 -23.40
C ASP A 79 -7.97 -5.82 -22.72
N TYR A 80 -7.33 -5.08 -21.80
CA TYR A 80 -7.92 -3.93 -21.15
C TYR A 80 -7.35 -2.64 -21.71
N THR A 81 -8.20 -1.84 -22.32
CA THR A 81 -7.87 -0.47 -22.78
C THR A 81 -8.87 0.48 -22.14
N PRO A 82 -8.43 1.36 -21.22
CA PRO A 82 -9.32 2.32 -20.59
C PRO A 82 -9.93 3.27 -21.62
N ASP A 83 -11.19 3.65 -21.40
CA ASP A 83 -11.91 4.60 -22.25
C ASP A 83 -11.30 5.99 -22.16
N LYS A 84 -10.94 6.57 -23.32
CA LYS A 84 -10.24 7.85 -23.41
C LYS A 84 -11.07 9.04 -22.91
N GLU A 85 -12.38 9.04 -23.13
CA GLU A 85 -13.27 10.11 -22.66
C GLU A 85 -13.40 10.07 -21.15
N ILE A 86 -13.52 8.88 -20.58
CA ILE A 86 -13.53 8.68 -19.12
C ILE A 86 -12.19 9.08 -18.51
N LEU A 87 -11.07 8.70 -19.13
CA LEU A 87 -9.73 9.12 -18.67
C LEU A 87 -9.60 10.64 -18.63
N ALA A 88 -10.07 11.35 -19.67
CA ALA A 88 -10.02 12.80 -19.71
C ALA A 88 -10.83 13.46 -18.57
N ARG A 89 -11.92 12.84 -18.15
CA ARG A 89 -12.73 13.29 -16.99
C ARG A 89 -12.13 12.91 -15.65
N LEU A 90 -11.47 11.75 -15.55
CA LEU A 90 -10.79 11.29 -14.33
C LEU A 90 -9.53 12.09 -14.02
N ALA A 91 -8.73 12.41 -15.04
CA ALA A 91 -7.42 13.04 -14.87
C ALA A 91 -7.42 14.29 -13.97
N PRO A 92 -8.35 15.25 -14.09
CA PRO A 92 -8.41 16.40 -13.18
C PRO A 92 -8.83 16.00 -11.75
N LEU A 93 -9.72 15.03 -11.57
CA LEU A 93 -10.24 14.61 -10.27
C LEU A 93 -9.14 13.90 -9.44
N LEU A 94 -8.29 13.13 -10.11
CA LEU A 94 -7.19 12.40 -9.47
C LEU A 94 -6.01 13.30 -9.05
N LYS A 95 -6.01 14.58 -9.42
CA LYS A 95 -5.00 15.56 -8.97
C LYS A 95 -5.26 16.11 -7.58
N SER A 96 -6.39 15.79 -6.97
CA SER A 96 -6.74 16.25 -5.61
C SER A 96 -5.70 15.74 -4.59
N PRO A 97 -5.04 16.62 -3.82
CA PRO A 97 -3.96 16.22 -2.92
C PRO A 97 -4.44 15.42 -1.70
N ASP A 98 -5.73 15.46 -1.40
CA ASP A 98 -6.39 14.73 -0.32
C ASP A 98 -6.94 13.37 -0.76
N LEU A 99 -6.74 13.01 -2.04
CA LEU A 99 -7.18 11.73 -2.59
C LEU A 99 -6.13 10.65 -2.35
N SER A 100 -6.57 9.51 -1.86
CA SER A 100 -5.75 8.30 -1.74
C SER A 100 -6.57 7.05 -2.00
N ILE A 101 -5.89 5.97 -2.33
CA ILE A 101 -6.50 4.69 -2.67
C ILE A 101 -5.90 3.61 -1.79
N ILE A 102 -6.76 2.74 -1.26
CA ILE A 102 -6.33 1.50 -0.61
C ILE A 102 -6.80 0.33 -1.47
N ILE A 103 -5.89 -0.59 -1.74
CA ILE A 103 -6.19 -1.80 -2.52
C ILE A 103 -5.88 -3.01 -1.66
N PHE A 104 -6.85 -3.89 -1.51
CA PHE A 104 -6.68 -5.19 -0.87
C PHE A 104 -6.75 -6.30 -1.90
N GLY A 105 -5.80 -7.23 -1.84
CA GLY A 105 -5.77 -8.37 -2.73
C GLY A 105 -5.27 -9.65 -2.07
N GLY A 106 -5.59 -10.79 -2.66
CA GLY A 106 -5.01 -12.08 -2.32
C GLY A 106 -4.14 -12.57 -3.47
N SER A 107 -2.85 -12.82 -3.26
CA SER A 107 -1.98 -13.39 -4.30
C SER A 107 -2.45 -14.77 -4.78
N TRP A 108 -3.19 -15.44 -3.94
CA TRP A 108 -3.86 -16.73 -4.15
C TRP A 108 -5.22 -16.63 -4.89
N CYS A 109 -5.75 -15.41 -5.10
CA CYS A 109 -7.10 -15.19 -5.61
C CYS A 109 -7.07 -14.94 -7.13
N GLY A 110 -7.86 -15.73 -7.88
CA GLY A 110 -7.99 -15.58 -9.34
C GLY A 110 -8.52 -14.21 -9.76
N ASP A 111 -9.51 -13.68 -9.02
CA ASP A 111 -10.10 -12.37 -9.30
C ASP A 111 -9.09 -11.24 -9.08
N THR A 112 -8.26 -11.34 -8.02
CA THR A 112 -7.14 -10.41 -7.80
C THR A 112 -6.16 -10.44 -8.97
N LYS A 113 -5.83 -11.65 -9.47
CA LYS A 113 -4.96 -11.84 -10.63
C LYS A 113 -5.52 -11.20 -11.90
N ALA A 114 -6.85 -11.25 -12.08
CA ALA A 114 -7.53 -10.68 -13.22
C ALA A 114 -7.65 -9.14 -13.15
N GLU A 115 -7.90 -8.57 -11.95
CA GLU A 115 -8.24 -7.16 -11.81
C GLU A 115 -7.03 -6.26 -11.48
N PHE A 116 -6.05 -6.72 -10.71
CA PHE A 116 -4.89 -5.90 -10.34
C PHE A 116 -4.13 -5.32 -11.53
N PRO A 117 -3.82 -6.08 -12.59
CA PRO A 117 -3.17 -5.52 -13.77
C PRO A 117 -3.94 -4.35 -14.39
N LYS A 118 -5.28 -4.42 -14.40
CA LYS A 118 -6.14 -3.34 -14.91
C LYS A 118 -6.05 -2.08 -14.02
N TYR A 119 -6.10 -2.25 -12.69
CA TYR A 119 -5.96 -1.13 -11.74
C TYR A 119 -4.64 -0.40 -11.94
N PHE A 120 -3.53 -1.14 -11.95
CA PHE A 120 -2.21 -0.53 -12.07
C PHE A 120 -1.94 0.04 -13.47
N LYS A 121 -2.50 -0.55 -14.54
CA LYS A 121 -2.46 0.01 -15.89
C LYS A 121 -3.22 1.34 -15.95
N LEU A 122 -4.42 1.41 -15.35
CA LEU A 122 -5.23 2.63 -15.29
C LEU A 122 -4.49 3.75 -14.55
N PHE A 123 -3.99 3.47 -13.32
CA PHE A 123 -3.27 4.45 -12.52
C PHE A 123 -1.97 4.92 -13.18
N SER A 124 -1.25 4.02 -13.85
CA SER A 124 -0.07 4.37 -14.63
C SER A 124 -0.42 5.28 -15.81
N THR A 125 -1.48 4.98 -16.55
CA THR A 125 -1.95 5.79 -17.68
C THR A 125 -2.34 7.20 -17.25
N LEU A 126 -2.94 7.33 -16.05
CA LEU A 126 -3.35 8.61 -15.46
C LEU A 126 -2.22 9.33 -14.71
N ASN A 127 -1.00 8.75 -14.66
CA ASN A 127 0.11 9.24 -13.85
C ASN A 127 -0.27 9.46 -12.38
N PHE A 128 -1.16 8.62 -11.83
CA PHE A 128 -1.55 8.71 -10.42
C PHE A 128 -0.37 8.27 -9.53
N PRO A 129 0.01 9.06 -8.51
CA PRO A 129 1.20 8.79 -7.72
C PRO A 129 1.11 7.47 -6.97
N GLN A 130 2.10 6.60 -7.12
CA GLN A 130 2.14 5.34 -6.37
C GLN A 130 2.20 5.56 -4.84
N SER A 131 2.72 6.70 -4.39
CA SER A 131 2.71 7.10 -2.99
C SER A 131 1.31 7.37 -2.43
N SER A 132 0.32 7.57 -3.29
CA SER A 132 -1.09 7.75 -2.94
C SER A 132 -1.88 6.43 -2.97
N ILE A 133 -1.21 5.30 -3.25
CA ILE A 133 -1.79 3.96 -3.27
C ILE A 133 -1.18 3.14 -2.14
N ALA A 134 -2.02 2.67 -1.22
CA ALA A 134 -1.66 1.69 -0.22
C ALA A 134 -2.14 0.30 -0.69
N LEU A 135 -1.20 -0.59 -1.03
CA LEU A 135 -1.49 -1.95 -1.45
C LEU A 135 -1.28 -2.91 -0.29
N HIS A 136 -2.30 -3.71 0.03
CA HIS A 136 -2.28 -4.70 1.09
C HIS A 136 -2.61 -6.10 0.56
N GLY A 137 -1.69 -7.02 0.80
CA GLY A 137 -1.96 -8.44 0.65
C GLY A 137 -2.71 -8.98 1.87
N VAL A 138 -3.63 -9.90 1.65
CA VAL A 138 -4.38 -10.56 2.72
C VAL A 138 -4.37 -12.08 2.57
N SER A 139 -4.43 -12.76 3.71
CA SER A 139 -4.60 -14.22 3.79
C SER A 139 -5.96 -14.66 3.23
N ARG A 140 -6.19 -15.97 3.06
CA ARG A 140 -7.50 -16.53 2.69
C ARG A 140 -8.62 -16.15 3.68
N LYS A 141 -8.28 -15.90 4.94
CA LYS A 141 -9.20 -15.37 5.96
C LYS A 141 -9.42 -13.85 5.87
N LYS A 142 -8.87 -13.17 4.86
CA LYS A 142 -8.91 -11.71 4.65
C LYS A 142 -8.30 -10.93 5.82
N LYS A 143 -7.23 -11.47 6.40
CA LYS A 143 -6.47 -10.86 7.50
C LYS A 143 -5.05 -10.53 7.06
N GLU A 144 -4.49 -9.51 7.66
CA GLU A 144 -3.10 -9.11 7.53
C GLU A 144 -2.57 -8.54 8.87
N PRO A 145 -1.24 -8.47 9.08
CA PRO A 145 -0.67 -8.18 10.40
C PRO A 145 -1.02 -6.82 11.02
N SER A 146 -1.32 -5.80 10.20
CA SER A 146 -1.61 -4.45 10.71
C SER A 146 -3.06 -4.25 11.16
N GLY A 147 -3.96 -5.19 10.85
CA GLY A 147 -5.39 -5.11 11.19
C GLY A 147 -6.18 -4.11 10.34
N ILE A 148 -5.58 -3.57 9.27
CA ILE A 148 -6.26 -2.59 8.42
C ILE A 148 -7.38 -3.23 7.58
N ALA A 149 -7.23 -4.50 7.19
CA ALA A 149 -8.26 -5.23 6.48
C ALA A 149 -9.53 -5.40 7.33
N GLU A 150 -9.38 -5.64 8.63
CA GLU A 150 -10.48 -5.69 9.59
C GLU A 150 -11.13 -4.31 9.77
N ARG A 151 -10.32 -3.25 9.87
CA ARG A 151 -10.81 -1.87 10.01
C ARG A 151 -11.71 -1.46 8.84
N TYR A 152 -11.33 -1.83 7.62
CA TYR A 152 -12.14 -1.57 6.41
C TYR A 152 -13.16 -2.66 6.11
N THR A 153 -13.31 -3.64 7.00
CA THR A 153 -14.30 -4.73 6.89
C THR A 153 -14.17 -5.47 5.56
N ILE A 154 -12.94 -5.87 5.21
CA ILE A 154 -12.67 -6.57 3.96
C ILE A 154 -13.20 -8.00 4.03
N LYS A 155 -14.22 -8.29 3.23
CA LYS A 155 -14.86 -9.61 3.12
C LYS A 155 -14.48 -10.35 1.84
N ARG A 156 -14.14 -9.61 0.78
CA ARG A 156 -13.83 -10.13 -0.55
C ARG A 156 -12.61 -9.43 -1.13
N VAL A 157 -11.93 -10.07 -2.04
CA VAL A 157 -10.78 -9.51 -2.76
C VAL A 157 -10.85 -9.89 -4.24
N PRO A 158 -10.40 -8.95 -5.12
CA PRO A 158 -9.84 -7.64 -4.78
C PRO A 158 -10.88 -6.65 -4.24
N THR A 159 -10.44 -5.70 -3.42
CA THR A 159 -11.25 -4.55 -3.03
C THR A 159 -10.41 -3.30 -3.19
N LEU A 160 -10.90 -2.32 -3.97
CA LEU A 160 -10.32 -1.01 -4.15
C LEU A 160 -11.19 0.01 -3.42
N ILE A 161 -10.60 0.78 -2.51
CA ILE A 161 -11.28 1.81 -1.69
C ILE A 161 -10.73 3.18 -2.08
N VAL A 162 -11.61 4.12 -2.34
CA VAL A 162 -11.28 5.51 -2.62
C VAL A 162 -11.51 6.34 -1.36
N LEU A 163 -10.45 7.05 -0.94
CA LEU A 163 -10.50 7.93 0.23
C LEU A 163 -10.33 9.38 -0.21
N LYS A 164 -11.09 10.28 0.40
CA LYS A 164 -10.92 11.73 0.28
C LYS A 164 -10.83 12.35 1.68
N GLY A 165 -9.74 13.06 1.95
CA GLY A 165 -9.47 13.56 3.29
C GLY A 165 -9.43 12.46 4.35
N GLY A 166 -8.96 11.26 3.99
CA GLY A 166 -8.89 10.08 4.85
C GLY A 166 -10.23 9.37 5.10
N LYS A 167 -11.34 9.84 4.52
CA LYS A 167 -12.67 9.21 4.62
C LYS A 167 -12.98 8.43 3.35
N GLU A 168 -13.55 7.24 3.50
CA GLU A 168 -14.01 6.46 2.37
C GLU A 168 -15.20 7.14 1.70
N ILE A 169 -15.08 7.35 0.37
CA ILE A 169 -16.15 7.91 -0.46
C ILE A 169 -16.76 6.87 -1.41
N GLY A 170 -16.13 5.69 -1.54
CA GLY A 170 -16.64 4.57 -2.29
C GLY A 170 -15.63 3.46 -2.46
N ARG A 171 -16.08 2.31 -2.93
CA ARG A 171 -15.24 1.13 -3.18
C ARG A 171 -15.73 0.31 -4.37
N ILE A 172 -14.80 -0.43 -4.97
CA ILE A 172 -15.04 -1.47 -5.96
C ILE A 172 -14.70 -2.80 -5.29
N VAL A 173 -15.61 -3.77 -5.31
CA VAL A 173 -15.46 -5.07 -4.65
C VAL A 173 -15.52 -6.18 -5.69
N GLU A 174 -14.50 -7.01 -5.76
CA GLU A 174 -14.28 -8.09 -6.72
C GLU A 174 -14.17 -7.56 -8.16
N TYR A 175 -15.28 -7.18 -8.76
CA TYR A 175 -15.33 -6.67 -10.13
C TYR A 175 -15.97 -5.30 -10.18
N PRO A 176 -15.58 -4.44 -11.14
CA PRO A 176 -16.30 -3.22 -11.40
C PRO A 176 -17.70 -3.52 -11.97
N THR A 177 -18.64 -2.61 -11.76
CA THR A 177 -20.00 -2.74 -12.31
C THR A 177 -20.04 -2.57 -13.82
N GLU A 178 -19.24 -1.63 -14.34
CA GLU A 178 -19.10 -1.40 -15.77
C GLU A 178 -17.63 -1.57 -16.20
N SER A 179 -16.78 -0.65 -15.77
CA SER A 179 -15.32 -0.73 -15.90
C SER A 179 -14.65 -0.02 -14.74
N VAL A 180 -13.38 -0.28 -14.51
CA VAL A 180 -12.63 0.29 -13.38
C VAL A 180 -12.66 1.82 -13.44
N GLU A 181 -12.38 2.39 -14.63
CA GLU A 181 -12.37 3.83 -14.83
C GLU A 181 -13.76 4.45 -14.70
N LYS A 182 -14.83 3.76 -15.13
CA LYS A 182 -16.20 4.24 -15.02
C LYS A 182 -16.67 4.25 -13.57
N ASP A 183 -16.41 3.17 -12.84
CA ASP A 183 -16.78 3.07 -11.43
C ASP A 183 -16.01 4.09 -10.59
N LEU A 184 -14.70 4.31 -10.88
CA LEU A 184 -13.92 5.36 -10.23
C LEU A 184 -14.49 6.75 -10.51
N LEU A 185 -14.87 7.04 -11.77
CA LEU A 185 -15.48 8.30 -12.11
C LEU A 185 -16.79 8.51 -11.34
N ASN A 186 -17.63 7.49 -11.26
CA ASN A 186 -18.89 7.53 -10.52
C ASN A 186 -18.67 7.78 -9.02
N ILE A 187 -17.61 7.17 -8.42
CA ILE A 187 -17.27 7.40 -7.02
C ILE A 187 -16.79 8.84 -6.78
N LEU A 188 -15.95 9.36 -7.68
CA LEU A 188 -15.33 10.69 -7.53
C LEU A 188 -16.27 11.87 -7.85
N THR A 189 -17.40 11.61 -8.49
CA THR A 189 -18.38 12.63 -8.89
C THR A 189 -19.66 12.62 -8.05
N LYS A 190 -19.75 11.76 -7.03
CA LYS A 190 -20.83 11.79 -6.02
C LYS A 190 -20.61 12.96 -5.06
#